data_3da1cb495c6fc41dac2f093bfad6fbb9
#
_entry.id   3da1cb495c6fc41dac2f093bfad6fbb9
#
_cell.length_a   1.000
_cell.length_b   1.000
_cell.length_c   1.000
_cell.angle_alpha   90.00
_cell.angle_beta   90.00
_cell.angle_gamma   90.00
#
_symmetry.space_group_name_H-M   'P 1'
#
loop_
_entity.id
_entity.type
_entity.pdbx_description
1 polymer ?
#
loop_
_entity_poly.entity_id
_entity_poly.type
_entity_poly.pdbx_seq_one_letter_code
_entity_poly.pdbx_strand_id
1 'polypeptide(L)'
;MPTSKYRIDTHLFFTNGEMIKLKYEDLLEESKASNVYVIENADFKSSADGLINGNVIGINRKIQSFCKRTCTLAEELGHYYTTVGNITGQSTVSDHKQELRARIWAYNKLIGLNGIVNAYQHGCHSLHDTADYLEVTEEFLLEALQYYRGKYGKYVTLDNYAIYFEPSLGVLELV
;
A
#
# COMPACT_ATOMS: atom_id res chain seq x y z
N MET A 1 -37.70 -17.34 15.75
CA MET A 1 -36.28 -17.54 15.61
C MET A 1 -35.80 -16.72 14.43
N PRO A 2 -35.04 -15.63 14.61
CA PRO A 2 -34.48 -14.87 13.49
C PRO A 2 -33.09 -15.40 13.16
N THR A 3 -32.95 -15.91 11.96
CA THR A 3 -31.67 -16.28 11.33
C THR A 3 -30.84 -15.02 11.10
N SER A 4 -29.74 -14.91 11.81
CA SER A 4 -28.72 -13.90 11.60
C SER A 4 -28.14 -14.05 10.18
N LYS A 5 -28.52 -13.14 9.28
CA LYS A 5 -27.88 -12.94 8.00
C LYS A 5 -26.59 -12.17 8.25
N TYR A 6 -25.46 -12.85 8.25
CA TYR A 6 -24.16 -12.19 8.05
C TYR A 6 -24.14 -11.67 6.62
N ARG A 7 -24.33 -10.37 6.48
CA ARG A 7 -24.14 -9.65 5.24
C ARG A 7 -22.62 -9.50 5.05
N ILE A 8 -22.05 -10.31 4.18
CA ILE A 8 -20.72 -10.09 3.66
C ILE A 8 -20.87 -8.93 2.68
N ASP A 9 -20.56 -7.71 3.12
CA ASP A 9 -20.44 -6.56 2.24
C ASP A 9 -19.16 -6.74 1.40
N THR A 10 -19.25 -7.57 0.37
CA THR A 10 -18.29 -7.60 -0.70
C THR A 10 -18.52 -6.34 -1.54
N HIS A 11 -17.72 -5.30 -1.30
CA HIS A 11 -17.65 -4.16 -2.19
C HIS A 11 -16.97 -4.58 -3.51
N LEU A 12 -17.73 -5.30 -4.34
CA LEU A 12 -17.34 -5.60 -5.70
C LEU A 12 -17.66 -4.37 -6.55
N PHE A 13 -16.64 -3.64 -6.95
CA PHE A 13 -16.78 -2.59 -7.94
C PHE A 13 -16.65 -3.21 -9.33
N PHE A 14 -17.65 -2.98 -10.19
CA PHE A 14 -17.61 -3.36 -11.59
C PHE A 14 -17.34 -2.11 -12.43
N THR A 15 -16.27 -2.11 -13.21
CA THR A 15 -16.11 -1.17 -14.31
C THR A 15 -16.02 -1.96 -15.60
N ASN A 16 -16.84 -1.58 -16.59
CA ASN A 16 -16.91 -2.23 -17.93
C ASN A 16 -17.12 -3.76 -17.92
N GLY A 17 -17.78 -4.30 -16.87
CA GLY A 17 -18.10 -5.74 -16.78
C GLY A 17 -16.96 -6.63 -16.29
N GLU A 18 -15.80 -6.08 -15.94
CA GLU A 18 -14.71 -6.80 -15.31
C GLU A 18 -14.75 -6.62 -13.79
N MET A 19 -14.47 -7.72 -13.07
CA MET A 19 -14.36 -7.73 -11.62
C MET A 19 -13.01 -7.13 -11.22
N ILE A 20 -13.03 -5.92 -10.63
CA ILE A 20 -11.82 -5.33 -10.06
C ILE A 20 -11.58 -5.96 -8.70
N LYS A 21 -10.47 -6.65 -8.56
CA LYS A 21 -10.01 -7.15 -7.29
C LYS A 21 -9.36 -6.02 -6.50
N LEU A 22 -9.82 -5.81 -5.27
CA LEU A 22 -9.26 -4.78 -4.40
C LEU A 22 -7.83 -5.14 -4.00
N LYS A 23 -6.95 -4.15 -3.94
CA LYS A 23 -5.53 -4.33 -3.54
C LYS A 23 -5.38 -4.96 -2.15
N TYR A 24 -6.29 -4.65 -1.25
CA TYR A 24 -6.30 -5.25 0.09
C TYR A 24 -6.49 -6.78 0.04
N GLU A 25 -7.39 -7.26 -0.83
CA GLU A 25 -7.62 -8.70 -1.01
C GLU A 25 -6.41 -9.38 -1.65
N ASP A 26 -5.73 -8.71 -2.59
CA ASP A 26 -4.47 -9.20 -3.16
C ASP A 26 -3.37 -9.36 -2.09
N LEU A 27 -3.27 -8.40 -1.16
CA LEU A 27 -2.34 -8.49 -0.04
C LEU A 27 -2.71 -9.63 0.92
N LEU A 28 -4.00 -9.86 1.18
CA LEU A 28 -4.46 -10.99 2.01
C LEU A 28 -4.15 -12.33 1.35
N GLU A 29 -4.30 -12.46 0.04
CA GLU A 29 -3.93 -13.68 -0.68
C GLU A 29 -2.42 -13.90 -0.68
N GLU A 30 -1.62 -12.85 -0.91
CA GLU A 30 -0.17 -12.93 -0.82
C GLU A 30 0.30 -13.32 0.58
N SER A 31 -0.32 -12.76 1.63
CA SER A 31 -0.01 -13.16 2.99
C SER A 31 -0.27 -14.64 3.25
N LYS A 32 -1.42 -15.16 2.80
CA LYS A 32 -1.76 -16.58 2.89
C LYS A 32 -0.76 -17.45 2.12
N ALA A 33 -0.38 -17.06 0.91
CA ALA A 33 0.62 -17.77 0.11
C ALA A 33 2.00 -17.82 0.78
N SER A 34 2.32 -16.82 1.59
CA SER A 34 3.57 -16.72 2.36
C SER A 34 3.48 -17.30 3.78
N ASN A 35 2.37 -17.97 4.13
CA ASN A 35 2.08 -18.47 5.48
C ASN A 35 2.09 -17.35 6.55
N VAL A 36 1.65 -16.16 6.20
CA VAL A 36 1.45 -15.04 7.11
C VAL A 36 -0.02 -14.96 7.48
N TYR A 37 -0.32 -14.93 8.77
CA TYR A 37 -1.68 -14.86 9.29
C TYR A 37 -2.04 -13.40 9.59
N VAL A 38 -3.14 -12.90 9.01
CA VAL A 38 -3.62 -11.54 9.23
C VAL A 38 -4.84 -11.54 10.14
N ILE A 39 -4.77 -10.81 11.25
CA ILE A 39 -5.86 -10.54 12.18
C ILE A 39 -6.41 -9.15 11.87
N GLU A 40 -7.49 -9.06 11.10
CA GLU A 40 -8.02 -7.81 10.55
C GLU A 40 -8.67 -6.86 11.57
N ASN A 41 -9.01 -7.33 12.76
CA ASN A 41 -9.67 -6.57 13.81
C ASN A 41 -8.96 -6.75 15.15
N ALA A 42 -7.65 -6.58 15.15
CA ALA A 42 -6.84 -6.71 16.36
C ALA A 42 -7.12 -5.56 17.36
N ASP A 43 -7.12 -5.88 18.64
CA ASP A 43 -7.31 -4.90 19.71
C ASP A 43 -5.97 -4.58 20.36
N PHE A 44 -5.36 -3.46 19.93
CA PHE A 44 -4.09 -3.04 20.48
C PHE A 44 -4.26 -2.13 21.69
N LYS A 45 -3.43 -2.32 22.71
CA LYS A 45 -3.29 -1.39 23.83
C LYS A 45 -2.56 -0.11 23.42
N SER A 46 -1.76 -0.17 22.34
CA SER A 46 -1.03 0.96 21.77
C SER A 46 -1.88 1.70 20.74
N SER A 47 -1.36 2.84 20.26
CA SER A 47 -1.92 3.61 19.14
C SER A 47 -1.46 3.12 17.76
N ALA A 48 -0.73 2.01 17.69
CA ALA A 48 -0.24 1.48 16.42
C ALA A 48 -1.40 1.08 15.49
N ASP A 49 -1.25 1.34 14.21
CA ASP A 49 -2.19 0.95 13.17
C ASP A 49 -2.06 -0.52 12.80
N GLY A 50 -0.84 -1.01 12.70
CA GLY A 50 -0.49 -2.42 12.50
C GLY A 50 0.59 -2.88 13.46
N LEU A 51 0.75 -4.18 13.61
CA LEU A 51 1.85 -4.83 14.34
C LEU A 51 2.12 -6.19 13.73
N ILE A 52 3.39 -6.47 13.50
CA ILE A 52 3.85 -7.79 13.10
C ILE A 52 4.62 -8.46 14.24
N ASN A 53 4.35 -9.74 14.44
CA ASN A 53 5.11 -10.60 15.36
C ASN A 53 5.31 -11.98 14.71
N GLY A 54 6.54 -12.26 14.29
CA GLY A 54 6.86 -13.45 13.51
C GLY A 54 6.10 -13.48 12.19
N ASN A 55 5.19 -14.42 12.02
CA ASN A 55 4.34 -14.54 10.84
C ASN A 55 2.88 -14.15 11.11
N VAL A 56 2.61 -13.38 12.15
CA VAL A 56 1.27 -12.89 12.46
C VAL A 56 1.25 -11.37 12.36
N ILE A 57 0.38 -10.84 11.51
CA ILE A 57 0.12 -9.41 11.36
C ILE A 57 -1.24 -9.10 12.00
N GLY A 58 -1.28 -8.09 12.86
CA GLY A 58 -2.52 -7.52 13.38
C GLY A 58 -2.80 -6.16 12.75
N ILE A 59 -4.04 -5.94 12.33
CA ILE A 59 -4.55 -4.64 11.86
C ILE A 59 -5.50 -4.09 12.91
N ASN A 60 -5.26 -2.86 13.35
CA ASN A 60 -6.02 -2.26 14.44
C ASN A 60 -7.50 -2.07 14.03
N ARG A 61 -8.42 -2.60 14.85
CA ARG A 61 -9.88 -2.47 14.65
C ARG A 61 -10.39 -1.03 14.61
N LYS A 62 -9.60 -0.07 15.13
CA LYS A 62 -9.95 1.36 15.13
C LYS A 62 -9.82 2.02 13.76
N ILE A 63 -9.11 1.40 12.82
CA ILE A 63 -8.96 1.93 11.46
C ILE A 63 -10.29 1.75 10.72
N GLN A 64 -10.94 2.86 10.40
CA GLN A 64 -12.21 2.89 9.67
C GLN A 64 -12.00 3.00 8.15
N SER A 65 -10.92 3.67 7.72
CA SER A 65 -10.61 3.87 6.30
C SER A 65 -10.07 2.60 5.67
N PHE A 66 -10.67 2.18 4.56
CA PHE A 66 -10.21 1.03 3.78
C PHE A 66 -8.81 1.27 3.20
N CYS A 67 -8.57 2.44 2.58
CA CYS A 67 -7.26 2.81 2.07
C CYS A 67 -6.18 2.78 3.16
N LYS A 68 -6.51 3.26 4.38
CA LYS A 68 -5.57 3.20 5.50
C LYS A 68 -5.26 1.77 5.93
N ARG A 69 -6.25 0.86 5.92
CA ARG A 69 -6.04 -0.58 6.19
C ARG A 69 -5.14 -1.20 5.13
N THR A 70 -5.36 -0.87 3.85
CA THR A 70 -4.53 -1.33 2.73
C THR A 70 -3.08 -0.90 2.90
N CYS A 71 -2.82 0.39 3.17
CA CYS A 71 -1.48 0.91 3.43
C CYS A 71 -0.83 0.20 4.63
N THR A 72 -1.56 0.09 5.75
CA THR A 72 -1.06 -0.56 6.97
C THR A 72 -0.68 -2.02 6.71
N LEU A 73 -1.54 -2.80 6.04
CA LEU A 73 -1.23 -4.20 5.73
C LEU A 73 0.01 -4.32 4.82
N ALA A 74 0.15 -3.43 3.85
CA ALA A 74 1.33 -3.41 2.98
C ALA A 74 2.61 -3.05 3.74
N GLU A 75 2.56 -2.12 4.69
CA GLU A 75 3.71 -1.78 5.55
C GLU A 75 4.13 -2.97 6.41
N GLU A 76 3.18 -3.66 7.06
CA GLU A 76 3.47 -4.85 7.88
C GLU A 76 4.02 -6.02 7.06
N LEU A 77 3.49 -6.25 5.84
CA LEU A 77 4.08 -7.21 4.90
C LEU A 77 5.48 -6.77 4.44
N GLY A 78 5.69 -5.48 4.25
CA GLY A 78 7.01 -4.90 4.00
C GLY A 78 8.00 -5.25 5.12
N HIS A 79 7.60 -5.12 6.38
CA HIS A 79 8.40 -5.57 7.53
C HIS A 79 8.68 -7.07 7.47
N TYR A 80 7.67 -7.88 7.18
CA TYR A 80 7.85 -9.33 7.03
C TYR A 80 8.90 -9.67 5.99
N TYR A 81 8.78 -9.13 4.78
CA TYR A 81 9.68 -9.50 3.67
C TYR A 81 11.08 -8.89 3.75
N THR A 82 11.22 -7.74 4.40
CA THR A 82 12.52 -7.03 4.43
C THR A 82 13.31 -7.27 5.71
N THR A 83 12.67 -7.81 6.76
CA THR A 83 13.31 -8.05 8.07
C THR A 83 13.71 -9.52 8.24
N VAL A 84 13.18 -10.45 7.47
CA VAL A 84 13.50 -11.88 7.53
C VAL A 84 14.99 -12.09 7.20
N GLY A 85 15.78 -12.39 8.22
CA GLY A 85 17.20 -12.68 8.12
C GLY A 85 18.12 -11.73 8.94
N ASN A 86 17.59 -10.71 9.59
CA ASN A 86 18.36 -9.70 10.32
C ASN A 86 18.04 -9.63 11.82
N ILE A 87 17.90 -10.78 12.50
CA ILE A 87 17.54 -10.88 13.93
C ILE A 87 18.74 -10.55 14.88
N THR A 88 19.87 -10.11 14.36
CA THR A 88 21.05 -9.85 15.16
C THR A 88 21.52 -8.41 15.05
N GLY A 89 20.90 -7.49 15.76
CA GLY A 89 21.48 -6.15 15.88
C GLY A 89 20.55 -5.11 16.48
N GLN A 90 20.57 -4.99 17.78
CA GLN A 90 19.98 -3.88 18.53
C GLN A 90 20.77 -2.59 18.23
N SER A 91 20.26 -1.74 17.34
CA SER A 91 20.68 -0.34 17.29
C SER A 91 19.56 0.52 16.66
N THR A 92 19.34 1.70 17.20
CA THR A 92 18.35 2.68 16.72
C THR A 92 18.52 3.05 15.24
N VAL A 93 19.75 2.99 14.71
CA VAL A 93 20.05 3.19 13.28
C VAL A 93 19.56 2.00 12.44
N SER A 94 19.54 0.79 13.00
CA SER A 94 18.98 -0.40 12.32
C SER A 94 17.46 -0.27 12.16
N ASP A 95 16.78 0.24 13.19
CA ASP A 95 15.32 0.35 13.19
C ASP A 95 14.82 1.31 12.11
N HIS A 96 15.46 2.50 11.96
CA HIS A 96 15.14 3.44 10.89
C HIS A 96 15.36 2.86 9.49
N LYS A 97 16.42 2.07 9.31
CA LYS A 97 16.68 1.44 8.01
C LYS A 97 15.67 0.33 7.70
N GLN A 98 15.24 -0.42 8.72
CA GLN A 98 14.22 -1.45 8.55
C GLN A 98 12.88 -0.82 8.22
N GLU A 99 12.48 0.21 8.96
CA GLU A 99 11.27 0.98 8.71
C GLU A 99 11.23 1.51 7.27
N LEU A 100 12.31 2.17 6.83
CA LEU A 100 12.42 2.69 5.46
C LEU A 100 12.31 1.58 4.41
N ARG A 101 12.92 0.41 4.63
CA ARG A 101 12.85 -0.72 3.70
C ARG A 101 11.42 -1.26 3.59
N ALA A 102 10.73 -1.42 4.73
CA ALA A 102 9.34 -1.86 4.76
C ALA A 102 8.43 -0.89 4.00
N ARG A 103 8.57 0.41 4.24
CA ARG A 103 7.81 1.45 3.52
C ARG A 103 8.12 1.47 2.03
N ILE A 104 9.39 1.36 1.62
CA ILE A 104 9.77 1.28 0.20
C ILE A 104 9.14 0.06 -0.48
N TRP A 105 9.11 -1.07 0.21
CA TRP A 105 8.43 -2.26 -0.30
C TRP A 105 6.94 -1.97 -0.51
N ALA A 106 6.27 -1.39 0.49
CA ALA A 106 4.86 -1.04 0.42
C ALA A 106 4.54 -0.01 -0.69
N TYR A 107 5.37 1.03 -0.86
CA TYR A 107 5.23 2.01 -1.95
C TYR A 107 5.32 1.35 -3.33
N ASN A 108 6.31 0.47 -3.54
CA ASN A 108 6.45 -0.22 -4.82
C ASN A 108 5.32 -1.24 -5.05
N LYS A 109 4.81 -1.85 -3.98
CA LYS A 109 3.72 -2.82 -4.05
C LYS A 109 2.39 -2.17 -4.39
N LEU A 110 2.02 -1.09 -3.71
CA LEU A 110 0.72 -0.45 -3.87
C LEU A 110 0.69 0.59 -4.99
N ILE A 111 1.79 1.27 -5.23
CA ILE A 111 1.86 2.37 -6.18
C ILE A 111 2.72 1.97 -7.37
N GLY A 112 4.04 1.90 -7.19
CA GLY A 112 4.98 1.69 -8.28
C GLY A 112 4.87 2.75 -9.39
N LEU A 113 5.84 2.79 -10.29
CA LEU A 113 5.76 3.71 -11.44
C LEU A 113 4.63 3.34 -12.40
N ASN A 114 4.40 2.03 -12.60
CA ASN A 114 3.30 1.54 -13.44
C ASN A 114 1.93 1.97 -12.89
N GLY A 115 1.72 1.93 -11.57
CA GLY A 115 0.47 2.37 -10.97
C GLY A 115 0.19 3.85 -11.22
N ILE A 116 1.23 4.70 -11.19
CA ILE A 116 1.11 6.13 -11.53
C ILE A 116 0.70 6.31 -12.99
N VAL A 117 1.32 5.57 -13.92
CA VAL A 117 0.95 5.62 -15.36
C VAL A 117 -0.48 5.12 -15.55
N ASN A 118 -0.86 4.01 -14.90
CA ASN A 118 -2.22 3.46 -15.02
C ASN A 118 -3.28 4.44 -14.47
N ALA A 119 -2.99 5.13 -13.37
CA ALA A 119 -3.87 6.16 -12.83
C ALA A 119 -4.06 7.31 -13.84
N TYR A 120 -2.98 7.77 -14.47
CA TYR A 120 -3.04 8.77 -15.52
C TYR A 120 -3.88 8.30 -16.73
N GLN A 121 -3.66 7.09 -17.21
CA GLN A 121 -4.43 6.49 -18.31
C GLN A 121 -5.92 6.34 -17.94
N HIS A 122 -6.23 6.13 -16.65
CA HIS A 122 -7.61 6.09 -16.16
C HIS A 122 -8.25 7.49 -16.07
N GLY A 123 -7.48 8.56 -16.29
CA GLY A 123 -7.97 9.93 -16.25
C GLY A 123 -7.89 10.60 -14.88
N CYS A 124 -7.06 10.10 -13.96
CA CYS A 124 -6.79 10.77 -12.69
C CYS A 124 -5.98 12.05 -12.93
N HIS A 125 -6.49 13.20 -12.48
CA HIS A 125 -5.88 14.50 -12.70
C HIS A 125 -5.41 15.21 -11.42
N SER A 126 -5.77 14.66 -10.27
CA SER A 126 -5.39 15.19 -8.96
C SER A 126 -4.69 14.15 -8.11
N LEU A 127 -4.03 14.61 -7.03
CA LEU A 127 -3.45 13.72 -6.02
C LEU A 127 -4.53 12.84 -5.39
N HIS A 128 -5.69 13.43 -5.11
CA HIS A 128 -6.86 12.74 -4.55
C HIS A 128 -7.34 11.62 -5.47
N ASP A 129 -7.63 11.93 -6.75
CA ASP A 129 -8.08 10.92 -7.72
C ASP A 129 -7.07 9.78 -7.87
N THR A 130 -5.77 10.14 -7.88
CA THR A 130 -4.68 9.14 -7.97
C THR A 130 -4.64 8.26 -6.73
N ALA A 131 -4.78 8.83 -5.53
CA ALA A 131 -4.79 8.06 -4.28
C ALA A 131 -6.00 7.12 -4.22
N ASP A 132 -7.18 7.59 -4.58
CA ASP A 132 -8.41 6.80 -4.63
C ASP A 132 -8.30 5.64 -5.64
N TYR A 133 -7.82 5.93 -6.86
CA TYR A 133 -7.59 4.89 -7.88
C TYR A 133 -6.60 3.82 -7.40
N LEU A 134 -5.57 4.24 -6.66
CA LEU A 134 -4.55 3.34 -6.12
C LEU A 134 -4.96 2.68 -4.80
N GLU A 135 -6.14 3.00 -4.26
CA GLU A 135 -6.64 2.49 -2.96
C GLU A 135 -5.66 2.74 -1.81
N VAL A 136 -5.02 3.92 -1.82
CA VAL A 136 -4.08 4.37 -0.78
C VAL A 136 -4.56 5.69 -0.17
N THR A 137 -3.99 6.07 0.98
CA THR A 137 -4.22 7.42 1.50
C THR A 137 -3.39 8.45 0.73
N GLU A 138 -3.87 9.71 0.66
CA GLU A 138 -3.10 10.80 0.05
C GLU A 138 -1.74 10.98 0.75
N GLU A 139 -1.70 10.82 2.07
CA GLU A 139 -0.46 10.88 2.85
C GLU A 139 0.54 9.82 2.39
N PHE A 140 0.10 8.56 2.26
CA PHE A 140 0.94 7.46 1.78
C PHE A 140 1.43 7.69 0.35
N LEU A 141 0.57 8.24 -0.53
CA LEU A 141 0.96 8.60 -1.89
C LEU A 141 2.03 9.71 -1.90
N LEU A 142 1.85 10.76 -1.09
CA LEU A 142 2.82 11.86 -0.99
C LEU A 142 4.20 11.38 -0.50
N GLU A 143 4.23 10.52 0.52
CA GLU A 143 5.48 9.91 1.00
C GLU A 143 6.17 9.08 -0.08
N ALA A 144 5.41 8.27 -0.83
CA ALA A 144 5.93 7.49 -1.94
C ALA A 144 6.49 8.38 -3.05
N LEU A 145 5.80 9.46 -3.42
CA LEU A 145 6.28 10.44 -4.41
C LEU A 145 7.56 11.13 -3.95
N GLN A 146 7.66 11.48 -2.67
CA GLN A 146 8.88 12.04 -2.10
C GLN A 146 10.05 11.04 -2.18
N TYR A 147 9.81 9.78 -1.89
CA TYR A 147 10.79 8.71 -2.06
C TYR A 147 11.22 8.57 -3.53
N TYR A 148 10.27 8.53 -4.48
CA TYR A 148 10.59 8.41 -5.91
C TYR A 148 11.36 9.62 -6.42
N ARG A 149 11.00 10.82 -5.98
CA ARG A 149 11.76 12.04 -6.27
C ARG A 149 13.20 11.95 -5.76
N GLY A 150 13.42 11.47 -4.54
CA GLY A 150 14.76 11.25 -3.99
C GLY A 150 15.57 10.24 -4.78
N LYS A 151 14.90 9.20 -5.30
CA LYS A 151 15.53 8.10 -6.05
C LYS A 151 15.80 8.44 -7.52
N TYR A 152 14.86 9.08 -8.19
CA TYR A 152 14.88 9.29 -9.64
C TYR A 152 15.14 10.75 -10.05
N GLY A 153 15.13 11.68 -9.10
CA GLY A 153 15.22 13.12 -9.38
C GLY A 153 13.86 13.72 -9.76
N LYS A 154 13.89 14.75 -10.62
CA LYS A 154 12.69 15.50 -10.98
C LYS A 154 11.68 14.73 -11.81
N TYR A 155 12.15 13.78 -12.59
CA TYR A 155 11.32 12.92 -13.43
C TYR A 155 12.01 11.60 -13.72
N VAL A 156 11.24 10.62 -14.21
CA VAL A 156 11.71 9.33 -14.71
C VAL A 156 10.91 8.96 -15.95
N THR A 157 11.54 8.29 -16.90
CA THR A 157 10.84 7.71 -18.07
C THR A 157 10.54 6.25 -17.83
N LEU A 158 9.36 5.82 -18.22
CA LEU A 158 8.89 4.44 -18.20
C LEU A 158 8.13 4.17 -19.50
N ASP A 159 8.67 3.29 -20.34
CA ASP A 159 8.18 3.03 -21.68
C ASP A 159 8.03 4.35 -22.47
N ASN A 160 6.83 4.66 -22.96
CA ASN A 160 6.50 5.89 -23.65
C ASN A 160 5.91 6.99 -22.74
N TYR A 161 6.17 6.93 -21.42
CA TYR A 161 5.69 7.93 -20.47
C TYR A 161 6.87 8.59 -19.74
N ALA A 162 6.72 9.88 -19.42
CA ALA A 162 7.55 10.62 -18.48
C ALA A 162 6.73 10.97 -17.24
N ILE A 163 7.17 10.52 -16.08
CA ILE A 163 6.56 10.78 -14.78
C ILE A 163 7.35 11.88 -14.10
N TYR A 164 6.73 13.02 -13.83
CA TYR A 164 7.31 14.16 -13.15
C TYR A 164 6.94 14.16 -11.68
N PHE A 165 7.91 14.40 -10.82
CA PHE A 165 7.73 14.53 -9.36
C PHE A 165 7.85 15.98 -8.89
N GLU A 166 8.28 16.91 -9.76
CA GLU A 166 8.42 18.35 -9.52
C GLU A 166 7.88 19.16 -10.71
N PRO A 167 7.19 20.28 -10.42
CA PRO A 167 6.81 20.84 -9.10
C PRO A 167 5.66 20.09 -8.44
N SER A 168 4.96 19.25 -9.17
CA SER A 168 3.87 18.38 -8.74
C SER A 168 3.90 17.07 -9.53
N LEU A 169 3.15 16.06 -9.08
CA LEU A 169 2.96 14.85 -9.85
C LEU A 169 2.35 15.20 -11.21
N GLY A 170 2.97 14.70 -12.26
CA GLY A 170 2.47 14.80 -13.63
C GLY A 170 2.95 13.62 -14.47
N VAL A 171 2.16 13.24 -15.45
CA VAL A 171 2.52 12.20 -16.42
C VAL A 171 2.33 12.77 -17.82
N LEU A 172 3.29 12.56 -18.69
CA LEU A 172 3.27 12.94 -20.08
C LEU A 172 3.52 11.72 -20.95
N GLU A 173 2.67 11.50 -21.94
CA GLU A 173 2.91 10.51 -22.99
C GLU A 173 3.91 11.07 -24.01
N LEU A 174 4.97 10.31 -24.25
CA LEU A 174 6.02 10.65 -25.23
C LEU A 174 5.60 10.10 -26.61
N VAL A 175 5.58 10.97 -27.61
CA VAL A 175 5.20 10.62 -28.99
C VAL A 175 6.41 10.10 -29.75
#